data_25c9227e35c69f2377fd74b39b20e95b
#
_entry.id   25c9227e35c69f2377fd74b39b20e95b
#
_cell.length_a   1.000
_cell.length_b   1.000
_cell.length_c   1.000
_cell.angle_alpha   90.00
_cell.angle_beta   90.00
_cell.angle_gamma   90.00
#
_symmetry.space_group_name_H-M   'P 1'
#
loop_
_entity.id
_entity.type
_entity.pdbx_description
1 polymer ?
#
loop_
_entity_poly.entity_id
_entity_poly.type
_entity_poly.pdbx_seq_one_letter_code
_entity_poly.pdbx_strand_id
1 'polypeptide(L)'
;AEGWKGCYALGSSYIALPWWAGMATFGQLTPDVMVLTVLYSIAGLGIAIVNDFKSIEGDRALGLQSLPVAFGVEKAKWITVGTIDATQLFVAFYLRGIGEDFYSNVLFCLIAPQIFAQFKFFLPDPIKNDVKYQAAAQPFLVFGLLATGLAWGHHVNMLAA
;
A
#
# COMPACT_ATOMS: atom_id res chain seq x y z
N ALA A 1 -18.99 -13.08 5.55
CA ALA A 1 -18.51 -11.70 5.74
C ALA A 1 -17.59 -11.33 4.58
N GLU A 2 -17.74 -10.13 4.01
CA GLU A 2 -16.96 -9.66 2.88
C GLU A 2 -15.54 -9.30 3.37
N GLY A 3 -14.57 -10.20 3.22
CA GLY A 3 -13.21 -10.07 3.73
C GLY A 3 -12.48 -8.82 3.26
N TRP A 4 -12.72 -8.36 2.03
CA TRP A 4 -12.11 -7.15 1.49
C TRP A 4 -12.49 -5.87 2.28
N LYS A 5 -13.68 -5.80 2.87
CA LYS A 5 -14.08 -4.68 3.73
C LYS A 5 -13.25 -4.63 5.02
N GLY A 6 -12.96 -5.81 5.59
CA GLY A 6 -12.09 -5.90 6.77
C GLY A 6 -10.66 -5.47 6.45
N CYS A 7 -10.12 -5.92 5.32
CA CYS A 7 -8.79 -5.54 4.86
C CYS A 7 -8.68 -4.04 4.56
N TYR A 8 -9.72 -3.42 3.93
CA TYR A 8 -9.75 -1.98 3.71
C TYR A 8 -9.84 -1.18 5.02
N ALA A 9 -10.67 -1.62 5.97
CA ALA A 9 -10.74 -1.02 7.29
C ALA A 9 -9.40 -1.08 8.02
N LEU A 10 -8.68 -2.20 7.91
CA LEU A 10 -7.35 -2.37 8.46
C LEU A 10 -6.34 -1.41 7.83
N GLY A 11 -6.26 -1.35 6.49
CA GLY A 11 -5.37 -0.43 5.78
C GLY A 11 -5.65 1.03 6.13
N SER A 12 -6.91 1.43 6.19
CA SER A 12 -7.31 2.79 6.57
C SER A 12 -6.96 3.12 8.02
N SER A 13 -7.13 2.17 8.94
CA SER A 13 -6.81 2.36 10.36
C SER A 13 -5.32 2.52 10.61
N TYR A 14 -4.49 1.83 9.86
CA TYR A 14 -3.03 1.90 10.04
C TYR A 14 -2.36 3.02 9.25
N ILE A 15 -2.99 3.52 8.18
CA ILE A 15 -2.38 4.52 7.30
C ILE A 15 -3.16 5.84 7.35
N ALA A 16 -4.41 5.86 6.88
CA ALA A 16 -5.15 7.11 6.73
C ALA A 16 -5.44 7.79 8.08
N LEU A 17 -5.96 7.07 9.06
CA LEU A 17 -6.35 7.66 10.34
C LEU A 17 -5.16 8.23 11.12
N PRO A 18 -4.01 7.55 11.30
CA PRO A 18 -2.86 8.14 11.97
C PRO A 18 -2.32 9.37 11.24
N TRP A 19 -2.30 9.35 9.93
CA TRP A 19 -1.84 10.50 9.14
C TRP A 19 -2.78 11.69 9.29
N TRP A 20 -4.10 11.45 9.23
CA TRP A 20 -5.09 12.52 9.44
C TRP A 20 -5.03 13.10 10.85
N ALA A 21 -4.84 12.25 11.87
CA ALA A 21 -4.66 12.71 13.25
C ALA A 21 -3.40 13.59 13.38
N GLY A 22 -2.30 13.20 12.77
CA GLY A 22 -1.07 14.00 12.72
C GLY A 22 -1.30 15.35 12.03
N MET A 23 -1.92 15.35 10.85
CA MET A 23 -2.21 16.57 10.11
C MET A 23 -3.18 17.49 10.86
N ALA A 24 -4.20 16.95 11.51
CA ALA A 24 -5.15 17.73 12.32
C ALA A 24 -4.50 18.35 13.57
N THR A 25 -3.44 17.72 14.09
CA THR A 25 -2.72 18.20 15.28
C THR A 25 -1.69 19.28 14.95
N PHE A 26 -0.95 19.12 13.84
CA PHE A 26 0.22 19.95 13.51
C PHE A 26 0.03 20.82 12.27
N GLY A 27 -1.08 20.72 11.56
CA GLY A 27 -1.31 21.43 10.31
C GLY A 27 -2.78 21.45 9.92
N GLN A 28 -3.05 21.40 8.62
CA GLN A 28 -4.39 21.35 8.06
C GLN A 28 -4.60 20.10 7.23
N LEU A 29 -5.74 19.44 7.42
CA LEU A 29 -6.13 18.30 6.61
C LEU A 29 -6.68 18.81 5.27
N THR A 30 -5.87 18.69 4.22
CA THR A 30 -6.24 19.12 2.86
C THR A 30 -6.83 17.94 2.05
N PRO A 31 -7.66 18.22 1.02
CA PRO A 31 -8.17 17.18 0.12
C PRO A 31 -7.09 16.31 -0.51
N ASP A 32 -5.93 16.90 -0.86
CA ASP A 32 -4.81 16.18 -1.47
C ASP A 32 -4.22 15.14 -0.51
N VAL A 33 -4.02 15.51 0.77
CA VAL A 33 -3.59 14.57 1.82
C VAL A 33 -4.61 13.45 2.00
N MET A 34 -5.91 13.76 1.94
CA MET A 34 -6.96 12.75 2.02
C MET A 34 -6.85 11.75 0.85
N VAL A 35 -6.66 12.24 -0.37
CA VAL A 35 -6.50 11.39 -1.57
C VAL A 35 -5.25 10.52 -1.45
N LEU A 36 -4.10 11.11 -1.12
CA LEU A 36 -2.83 10.37 -0.96
C LEU A 36 -2.94 9.27 0.09
N THR A 37 -3.53 9.56 1.23
CA THR A 37 -3.67 8.59 2.32
C THR A 37 -4.67 7.49 2.01
N VAL A 38 -5.74 7.79 1.27
CA VAL A 38 -6.67 6.76 0.76
C VAL A 38 -5.95 5.84 -0.23
N LEU A 39 -5.15 6.37 -1.15
CA LEU A 39 -4.34 5.56 -2.07
C LEU A 39 -3.37 4.64 -1.33
N TYR A 40 -2.64 5.16 -0.34
CA TYR A 40 -1.76 4.33 0.47
C TYR A 40 -2.52 3.31 1.34
N SER A 41 -3.74 3.62 1.77
CA SER A 41 -4.61 2.64 2.45
C SER A 41 -4.98 1.48 1.51
N ILE A 42 -5.15 1.76 0.21
CA ILE A 42 -5.37 0.73 -0.81
C ILE A 42 -4.09 -0.09 -1.04
N ALA A 43 -2.92 0.53 -1.06
CA ALA A 43 -1.66 -0.21 -1.10
C ALA A 43 -1.46 -1.07 0.16
N GLY A 44 -1.80 -0.54 1.33
CA GLY A 44 -1.81 -1.27 2.60
C GLY A 44 -2.81 -2.43 2.63
N LEU A 45 -3.96 -2.28 1.95
CA LEU A 45 -4.90 -3.37 1.68
C LEU A 45 -4.20 -4.53 0.95
N GLY A 46 -3.41 -4.24 -0.08
CA GLY A 46 -2.64 -5.26 -0.80
C GLY A 46 -1.74 -6.07 0.13
N ILE A 47 -1.06 -5.42 1.07
CA ILE A 47 -0.23 -6.11 2.08
C ILE A 47 -1.09 -6.94 3.05
N ALA A 48 -2.23 -6.43 3.48
CA ALA A 48 -3.16 -7.21 4.31
C ALA A 48 -3.63 -8.48 3.58
N ILE A 49 -3.94 -8.38 2.28
CA ILE A 49 -4.32 -9.51 1.45
C ILE A 49 -3.19 -10.56 1.34
N VAL A 50 -1.92 -10.14 1.36
CA VAL A 50 -0.79 -11.10 1.39
C VAL A 50 -0.89 -12.04 2.59
N ASN A 51 -1.35 -11.55 3.74
CA ASN A 51 -1.58 -12.39 4.93
C ASN A 51 -2.69 -13.42 4.75
N ASP A 52 -3.68 -13.14 3.89
CA ASP A 52 -4.81 -14.06 3.65
C ASP A 52 -4.37 -15.33 2.92
N PHE A 53 -3.23 -15.32 2.22
CA PHE A 53 -2.75 -16.50 1.48
C PHE A 53 -2.35 -17.66 2.39
N LYS A 54 -1.85 -17.39 3.60
CA LYS A 54 -1.52 -18.46 4.56
C LYS A 54 -2.73 -18.94 5.35
N SER A 55 -3.82 -18.18 5.37
CA SER A 55 -5.03 -18.47 6.17
C SER A 55 -6.20 -19.03 5.35
N ILE A 56 -6.00 -19.34 4.07
CA ILE A 56 -7.06 -19.78 3.12
C ILE A 56 -7.96 -20.89 3.70
N GLU A 57 -7.36 -21.93 4.32
CA GLU A 57 -8.12 -23.04 4.89
C GLU A 57 -8.94 -22.62 6.11
N GLY A 58 -8.34 -21.82 6.99
CA GLY A 58 -9.02 -21.25 8.15
C GLY A 58 -10.15 -20.32 7.76
N ASP A 59 -9.90 -19.42 6.80
CA ASP A 59 -10.90 -18.48 6.29
C ASP A 59 -12.08 -19.23 5.68
N ARG A 60 -11.82 -20.29 4.89
CA ARG A 60 -12.86 -21.14 4.31
C ARG A 60 -13.68 -21.86 5.38
N ALA A 61 -13.02 -22.40 6.40
CA ALA A 61 -13.69 -23.07 7.51
C ALA A 61 -14.59 -22.14 8.33
N LEU A 62 -14.22 -20.86 8.43
CA LEU A 62 -14.97 -19.82 9.11
C LEU A 62 -16.02 -19.11 8.23
N GLY A 63 -16.14 -19.51 6.96
CA GLY A 63 -17.05 -18.87 5.99
C GLY A 63 -16.63 -17.46 5.60
N LEU A 64 -15.36 -17.10 5.78
CA LEU A 64 -14.81 -15.81 5.37
C LEU A 64 -14.51 -15.81 3.87
N GLN A 65 -14.79 -14.69 3.22
CA GLN A 65 -14.55 -14.47 1.79
C GLN A 65 -13.32 -13.58 1.61
N SER A 66 -12.15 -14.08 2.04
CA SER A 66 -10.88 -13.42 1.71
C SER A 66 -10.61 -13.50 0.20
N LEU A 67 -9.72 -12.62 -0.32
CA LEU A 67 -9.49 -12.55 -1.76
C LEU A 67 -9.07 -13.90 -2.36
N PRO A 68 -8.12 -14.65 -1.78
CA PRO A 68 -7.74 -15.96 -2.30
C PRO A 68 -8.84 -17.02 -2.15
N VAL A 69 -9.74 -16.91 -1.16
CA VAL A 69 -10.90 -17.81 -1.04
C VAL A 69 -11.93 -17.52 -2.13
N ALA A 70 -12.21 -16.24 -2.40
CA ALA A 70 -13.24 -15.82 -3.36
C ALA A 70 -12.82 -16.01 -4.82
N PHE A 71 -11.57 -15.69 -5.17
CA PHE A 71 -11.09 -15.67 -6.57
C PHE A 71 -10.08 -16.77 -6.90
N GLY A 72 -9.65 -17.55 -5.91
CA GLY A 72 -8.57 -18.52 -6.05
C GLY A 72 -7.19 -17.88 -6.01
N VAL A 73 -6.17 -18.69 -5.67
CA VAL A 73 -4.78 -18.24 -5.45
C VAL A 73 -4.20 -17.51 -6.66
N GLU A 74 -4.39 -18.06 -7.86
CA GLU A 74 -3.80 -17.51 -9.09
C GLU A 74 -4.31 -16.10 -9.43
N LYS A 75 -5.61 -15.87 -9.35
CA LYS A 75 -6.17 -14.54 -9.62
C LYS A 75 -5.86 -13.56 -8.48
N ALA A 76 -5.99 -14.04 -7.25
CA ALA A 76 -5.77 -13.23 -6.06
C ALA A 76 -4.34 -12.66 -6.01
N LYS A 77 -3.30 -13.45 -6.32
CA LYS A 77 -1.91 -12.96 -6.30
C LYS A 77 -1.68 -11.82 -7.30
N TRP A 78 -2.23 -11.92 -8.51
CA TRP A 78 -2.10 -10.85 -9.51
C TRP A 78 -2.90 -9.60 -9.16
N ILE A 79 -4.11 -9.75 -8.59
CA ILE A 79 -4.88 -8.63 -8.08
C ILE A 79 -4.10 -7.91 -6.98
N THR A 80 -3.51 -8.68 -6.05
CA THR A 80 -2.73 -8.13 -4.93
C THR A 80 -1.56 -7.29 -5.40
N VAL A 81 -0.66 -7.86 -6.22
CA VAL A 81 0.52 -7.11 -6.70
C VAL A 81 0.12 -5.95 -7.60
N GLY A 82 -0.86 -6.14 -8.49
CA GLY A 82 -1.36 -5.07 -9.35
C GLY A 82 -1.93 -3.90 -8.57
N THR A 83 -2.65 -4.16 -7.48
CA THR A 83 -3.19 -3.12 -6.60
C THR A 83 -2.06 -2.35 -5.89
N ILE A 84 -1.08 -3.06 -5.32
CA ILE A 84 0.07 -2.44 -4.65
C ILE A 84 0.86 -1.55 -5.63
N ASP A 85 1.19 -2.09 -6.79
CA ASP A 85 2.03 -1.40 -7.76
C ASP A 85 1.31 -0.21 -8.38
N ALA A 86 0.06 -0.39 -8.82
CA ALA A 86 -0.71 0.68 -9.45
C ALA A 86 -0.90 1.87 -8.50
N THR A 87 -1.19 1.64 -7.22
CA THR A 87 -1.37 2.72 -6.26
C THR A 87 -0.07 3.47 -5.98
N GLN A 88 1.04 2.78 -5.81
CA GLN A 88 2.34 3.41 -5.57
C GLN A 88 2.85 4.17 -6.80
N LEU A 89 2.70 3.59 -8.00
CA LEU A 89 3.05 4.27 -9.24
C LEU A 89 2.19 5.53 -9.46
N PHE A 90 0.89 5.45 -9.15
CA PHE A 90 0.03 6.62 -9.23
C PHE A 90 0.51 7.75 -8.32
N VAL A 91 0.88 7.44 -7.07
CA VAL A 91 1.44 8.44 -6.15
C VAL A 91 2.75 9.01 -6.69
N ALA A 92 3.65 8.19 -7.24
CA ALA A 92 4.91 8.65 -7.80
C ALA A 92 4.68 9.63 -8.98
N PHE A 93 3.76 9.31 -9.88
CA PHE A 93 3.39 10.22 -10.98
C PHE A 93 2.66 11.48 -10.49
N TYR A 94 1.80 11.36 -9.47
CA TYR A 94 1.15 12.52 -8.86
C TYR A 94 2.17 13.49 -8.28
N LEU A 95 3.16 13.01 -7.53
CA LEU A 95 4.23 13.86 -6.99
C LEU A 95 5.02 14.56 -8.10
N ARG A 96 5.29 13.86 -9.21
CA ARG A 96 5.90 14.49 -10.38
C ARG A 96 5.01 15.58 -10.98
N GLY A 97 3.72 15.35 -11.05
CA GLY A 97 2.74 16.32 -11.58
C GLY A 97 2.63 17.61 -10.78
N ILE A 98 2.91 17.56 -9.48
CA ILE A 98 2.94 18.75 -8.60
C ILE A 98 4.34 19.38 -8.44
N GLY A 99 5.34 18.90 -9.22
CA GLY A 99 6.70 19.45 -9.24
C GLY A 99 7.65 18.83 -8.21
N GLU A 100 7.26 17.78 -7.50
CA GLU A 100 8.08 17.08 -6.50
C GLU A 100 8.90 15.95 -7.14
N ASP A 101 9.70 16.29 -8.18
CA ASP A 101 10.47 15.34 -8.99
C ASP A 101 11.46 14.51 -8.18
N PHE A 102 12.12 15.11 -7.19
CA PHE A 102 13.05 14.41 -6.33
C PHE A 102 12.37 13.25 -5.59
N TYR A 103 11.25 13.53 -4.91
CA TYR A 103 10.52 12.52 -4.16
C TYR A 103 9.85 11.49 -5.07
N SER A 104 9.37 11.91 -6.26
CA SER A 104 8.89 10.99 -7.28
C SER A 104 9.96 9.97 -7.67
N ASN A 105 11.20 10.42 -7.95
CA ASN A 105 12.31 9.53 -8.28
C ASN A 105 12.67 8.62 -7.11
N VAL A 106 12.65 9.11 -5.87
CA VAL A 106 12.83 8.28 -4.67
C VAL A 106 11.78 7.17 -4.62
N LEU A 107 10.50 7.48 -4.90
CA LEU A 107 9.44 6.47 -4.93
C LEU A 107 9.70 5.42 -6.01
N PHE A 108 10.08 5.79 -7.23
CA PHE A 108 10.42 4.81 -8.27
C PHE A 108 11.57 3.89 -7.83
N CYS A 109 12.60 4.43 -7.18
CA CYS A 109 13.70 3.63 -6.62
C CYS A 109 13.24 2.67 -5.51
N LEU A 110 12.21 3.04 -4.72
CA LEU A 110 11.67 2.21 -3.66
C LEU A 110 10.67 1.16 -4.19
N ILE A 111 9.96 1.44 -5.28
CA ILE A 111 9.03 0.50 -5.92
C ILE A 111 9.77 -0.62 -6.63
N ALA A 112 10.88 -0.34 -7.30
CA ALA A 112 11.63 -1.33 -8.07
C ALA A 112 12.02 -2.59 -7.26
N PRO A 113 12.63 -2.50 -6.05
CA PRO A 113 12.94 -3.68 -5.24
C PRO A 113 11.69 -4.40 -4.73
N GLN A 114 10.56 -3.71 -4.54
CA GLN A 114 9.29 -4.35 -4.19
C GLN A 114 8.79 -5.24 -5.34
N ILE A 115 8.79 -4.74 -6.57
CA ILE A 115 8.45 -5.50 -7.78
C ILE A 115 9.40 -6.70 -7.92
N PHE A 116 10.69 -6.51 -7.72
CA PHE A 116 11.63 -7.62 -7.73
C PHE A 116 11.28 -8.70 -6.68
N ALA A 117 10.93 -8.29 -5.46
CA ALA A 117 10.52 -9.22 -4.41
C ALA A 117 9.20 -9.95 -4.74
N GLN A 118 8.26 -9.30 -5.44
CA GLN A 118 7.03 -9.93 -5.93
C GLN A 118 7.34 -11.08 -6.88
N PHE A 119 8.17 -10.84 -7.90
CA PHE A 119 8.55 -11.86 -8.88
C PHE A 119 9.41 -12.97 -8.27
N LYS A 120 10.28 -12.64 -7.31
CA LYS A 120 11.20 -13.60 -6.70
C LYS A 120 10.53 -14.49 -5.65
N PHE A 121 9.62 -13.94 -4.85
CA PHE A 121 9.05 -14.64 -3.70
C PHE A 121 7.55 -14.88 -3.81
N PHE A 122 6.78 -13.82 -4.05
CA PHE A 122 5.33 -13.89 -3.92
C PHE A 122 4.63 -14.59 -5.08
N LEU A 123 4.92 -14.18 -6.32
CA LEU A 123 4.25 -14.72 -7.50
C LEU A 123 4.51 -16.21 -7.75
N PRO A 124 5.72 -16.77 -7.47
CA PRO A 124 5.96 -18.20 -7.62
C PRO A 124 5.18 -19.06 -6.64
N ASP A 125 5.11 -18.67 -5.37
CA ASP A 125 4.41 -19.40 -4.32
C ASP A 125 3.98 -18.45 -3.20
N PRO A 126 2.80 -17.82 -3.32
CA PRO A 126 2.33 -16.83 -2.36
C PRO A 126 2.01 -17.42 -0.98
N ILE A 127 1.67 -18.71 -0.90
CA ILE A 127 1.33 -19.37 0.37
C ILE A 127 2.59 -19.64 1.20
N LYS A 128 3.64 -20.12 0.55
CA LYS A 128 4.90 -20.47 1.22
C LYS A 128 5.78 -19.28 1.53
N ASN A 129 5.74 -18.26 0.69
CA ASN A 129 6.69 -17.14 0.73
C ASN A 129 6.06 -15.80 1.15
N ASP A 130 4.83 -15.81 1.69
CA ASP A 130 4.14 -14.59 2.17
C ASP A 130 5.00 -13.79 3.15
N VAL A 131 5.55 -14.42 4.18
CA VAL A 131 6.41 -13.79 5.19
C VAL A 131 7.71 -13.28 4.57
N LYS A 132 8.34 -14.07 3.68
CA LYS A 132 9.59 -13.66 3.01
C LYS A 132 9.36 -12.44 2.11
N TYR A 133 8.25 -12.43 1.38
CA TYR A 133 7.87 -11.31 0.56
C TYR A 133 7.62 -10.06 1.42
N GLN A 134 6.83 -10.19 2.49
CA GLN A 134 6.57 -9.06 3.38
C GLN A 134 7.86 -8.50 3.98
N ALA A 135 8.73 -9.34 4.51
CA ALA A 135 10.00 -8.92 5.07
C ALA A 135 10.90 -8.21 4.03
N ALA A 136 10.84 -8.63 2.76
CA ALA A 136 11.64 -8.04 1.69
C ALA A 136 11.04 -6.76 1.11
N ALA A 137 9.70 -6.64 1.05
CA ALA A 137 9.00 -5.56 0.36
C ALA A 137 8.47 -4.46 1.29
N GLN A 138 8.01 -4.84 2.49
CA GLN A 138 7.34 -3.93 3.42
C GLN A 138 8.20 -2.73 3.86
N PRO A 139 9.51 -2.85 4.12
CA PRO A 139 10.34 -1.69 4.45
C PRO A 139 10.30 -0.62 3.35
N PHE A 140 10.34 -1.01 2.09
CA PHE A 140 10.31 -0.07 0.97
C PHE A 140 8.95 0.65 0.85
N LEU A 141 7.85 -0.02 1.18
CA LEU A 141 6.54 0.65 1.25
C LEU A 141 6.51 1.68 2.38
N VAL A 142 7.03 1.34 3.55
CA VAL A 142 7.09 2.26 4.71
C VAL A 142 7.95 3.48 4.39
N PHE A 143 9.12 3.29 3.75
CA PHE A 143 9.94 4.41 3.29
C PHE A 143 9.24 5.21 2.18
N GLY A 144 8.44 4.58 1.33
CA GLY A 144 7.60 5.28 0.36
C GLY A 144 6.56 6.18 0.99
N LEU A 145 5.90 5.72 2.07
CA LEU A 145 4.99 6.53 2.88
C LEU A 145 5.70 7.75 3.47
N LEU A 146 6.89 7.54 4.06
CA LEU A 146 7.70 8.61 4.61
C LEU A 146 8.11 9.64 3.54
N ALA A 147 8.61 9.15 2.40
CA ALA A 147 8.99 10.01 1.28
C ALA A 147 7.81 10.85 0.76
N THR A 148 6.61 10.27 0.69
CA THR A 148 5.39 11.00 0.29
C THR A 148 5.00 12.05 1.32
N GLY A 149 5.11 11.75 2.61
CA GLY A 149 4.86 12.73 3.68
C GLY A 149 5.83 13.91 3.63
N LEU A 150 7.12 13.64 3.39
CA LEU A 150 8.15 14.68 3.24
C LEU A 150 7.92 15.50 1.98
N ALA A 151 7.56 14.88 0.86
CA ALA A 151 7.20 15.57 -0.37
C ALA A 151 6.06 16.55 -0.17
N TRP A 152 5.00 16.10 0.50
CA TRP A 152 3.85 16.94 0.80
C TRP A 152 4.24 18.13 1.70
N GLY A 153 5.01 17.89 2.76
CA GLY A 153 5.51 18.95 3.63
C GLY A 153 6.36 19.98 2.89
N HIS A 154 7.23 19.52 1.98
CA HIS A 154 8.04 20.39 1.12
C HIS A 154 7.15 21.22 0.18
N HIS A 155 6.21 20.59 -0.51
CA HIS A 155 5.29 21.23 -1.44
C HIS A 155 4.46 22.34 -0.78
N VAL A 156 3.88 22.09 0.39
CA VAL A 156 3.09 23.09 1.14
C VAL A 156 3.95 24.27 1.57
N ASN A 157 5.18 24.03 2.02
CA ASN A 157 6.10 25.10 2.40
C ASN A 157 6.51 25.96 1.19
N MET A 158 6.69 25.34 0.02
CA MET A 158 6.99 26.09 -1.22
C MET A 158 5.83 26.98 -1.67
N LEU A 159 4.57 26.53 -1.47
CA LEU A 159 3.38 27.33 -1.82
C LEU A 159 3.14 28.48 -0.83
N ALA A 160 3.68 28.40 0.39
CA ALA A 160 3.52 29.39 1.43
C ALA A 160 4.64 30.48 1.43
N ALA A 161 5.72 30.28 0.67
CA ALA A 161 6.85 31.19 0.52
C ALA A 161 6.67 32.15 -0.66
#